data_4cdcfc3ffd71058679147f1a37a1b4b6
#
_entry.id   4cdcfc3ffd71058679147f1a37a1b4b6
#
_cell.length_a   1.000
_cell.length_b   1.000
_cell.length_c   1.000
_cell.angle_alpha   90.00
_cell.angle_beta   90.00
_cell.angle_gamma   90.00
#
_symmetry.space_group_name_H-M   'P 1'
#
loop_
_entity.id
_entity.type
_entity.pdbx_description
1 polymer ?
#
loop_
_entity_poly.entity_id
_entity_poly.type
_entity_poly.pdbx_seq_one_letter_code
_entity_poly.pdbx_strand_id
1 'polypeptide(L)'
;LLVRALDAADSNQWGQVRSLLGGISDPAAQALVRWRILTDGNGGSGYNELRDALEEFKDWPDRDKIEDQLEITISRSSLSADERISWLTARGPRTGEGVLALADAYTSQGRREDMIRVAREAWRTRAMSSTSAATIQSL
;
A
#
# COMPACT_ATOMS: atom_id res chain seq x y z
N LEU A 1 19.63 -2.53 20.11
CA LEU A 1 18.20 -2.63 19.72
C LEU A 1 18.00 -2.52 18.21
N LEU A 2 18.73 -1.62 17.54
CA LEU A 2 18.59 -1.44 16.09
C LEU A 2 18.91 -2.74 15.32
N VAL A 3 20.04 -3.35 15.60
CA VAL A 3 20.47 -4.61 14.92
C VAL A 3 19.44 -5.71 15.18
N ARG A 4 18.95 -5.84 16.40
CA ARG A 4 17.95 -6.84 16.76
C ARG A 4 16.62 -6.60 16.04
N ALA A 5 16.22 -5.33 15.90
CA ALA A 5 15.00 -4.98 15.16
C ALA A 5 15.12 -5.32 13.67
N LEU A 6 16.25 -5.03 13.05
CA LEU A 6 16.49 -5.36 11.64
C LEU A 6 16.58 -6.88 11.42
N ASP A 7 17.22 -7.61 12.32
CA ASP A 7 17.25 -9.07 12.25
C ASP A 7 15.86 -9.68 12.38
N ALA A 8 15.03 -9.14 13.28
CA ALA A 8 13.63 -9.58 13.43
C ALA A 8 12.83 -9.31 12.15
N ALA A 9 13.06 -8.16 11.51
CA ALA A 9 12.42 -7.82 10.24
C ALA A 9 12.81 -8.81 9.13
N ASP A 10 14.08 -9.17 9.04
CA ASP A 10 14.57 -10.14 8.07
C ASP A 10 13.96 -11.53 8.26
N SER A 11 13.52 -11.83 9.49
CA SER A 11 12.85 -13.09 9.85
C SER A 11 11.32 -12.98 9.85
N ASN A 12 10.76 -11.89 9.35
CA ASN A 12 9.31 -11.62 9.34
C ASN A 12 8.66 -11.61 10.72
N GLN A 13 9.40 -11.26 11.75
CA GLN A 13 8.89 -11.18 13.14
C GLN A 13 8.44 -9.75 13.45
N TRP A 14 7.42 -9.27 12.75
CA TRP A 14 7.00 -7.87 12.76
C TRP A 14 6.48 -7.38 14.11
N GLY A 15 5.82 -8.23 14.87
CA GLY A 15 5.42 -7.91 16.25
C GLY A 15 6.61 -7.60 17.13
N GLN A 16 7.69 -8.37 17.01
CA GLN A 16 8.94 -8.13 17.73
C GLN A 16 9.63 -6.86 17.24
N VAL A 17 9.61 -6.59 15.93
CA VAL A 17 10.17 -5.35 15.37
C VAL A 17 9.52 -4.14 16.00
N ARG A 18 8.19 -4.09 16.05
CA ARG A 18 7.45 -2.98 16.63
C ARG A 18 7.70 -2.84 18.13
N SER A 19 7.82 -3.95 18.83
CA SER A 19 8.16 -3.95 20.26
C SER A 19 9.55 -3.38 20.50
N LEU A 20 10.54 -3.79 19.71
CA LEU A 20 11.92 -3.28 19.82
C LEU A 20 12.00 -1.81 19.42
N LEU A 21 11.21 -1.37 18.44
CA LEU A 21 11.16 0.03 18.02
C LEU A 21 10.83 0.95 19.20
N GLY A 22 9.90 0.56 20.06
CA GLY A 22 9.52 1.33 21.24
C GLY A 22 10.67 1.56 22.21
N GLY A 23 11.72 0.70 22.19
CA GLY A 23 12.90 0.83 23.05
C GLY A 23 14.06 1.58 22.41
N ILE A 24 13.98 1.94 21.12
CA ILE A 24 15.02 2.69 20.42
C ILE A 24 14.84 4.18 20.71
N SER A 25 15.88 4.82 21.27
CA SER A 25 15.82 6.24 21.63
C SER A 25 16.38 7.17 20.56
N ASP A 26 17.28 6.68 19.67
CA ASP A 26 17.84 7.48 18.62
C ASP A 26 16.83 7.73 17.49
N PRO A 27 16.49 9.01 17.16
CA PRO A 27 15.52 9.30 16.12
C PRO A 27 15.88 8.76 14.73
N ALA A 28 17.15 8.77 14.36
CA ALA A 28 17.58 8.23 13.07
C ALA A 28 17.40 6.71 13.00
N ALA A 29 17.72 6.01 14.08
CA ALA A 29 17.51 4.56 14.17
C ALA A 29 16.02 4.21 14.16
N GLN A 30 15.18 4.97 14.86
CA GLN A 30 13.73 4.82 14.81
C GLN A 30 13.20 4.99 13.40
N ALA A 31 13.65 6.02 12.68
CA ALA A 31 13.23 6.29 11.31
C ALA A 31 13.61 5.13 10.38
N LEU A 32 14.81 4.58 10.51
CA LEU A 32 15.26 3.45 9.70
C LEU A 32 14.39 2.21 9.92
N VAL A 33 14.08 1.87 11.16
CA VAL A 33 13.25 0.72 11.48
C VAL A 33 11.82 0.94 10.98
N ARG A 34 11.25 2.13 11.16
CA ARG A 34 9.92 2.48 10.64
C ARG A 34 9.87 2.35 9.13
N TRP A 35 10.88 2.87 8.43
CA TRP A 35 10.97 2.75 6.97
C TRP A 35 11.01 1.28 6.55
N ARG A 36 11.75 0.44 7.24
CA ARG A 36 11.82 -1.00 6.95
C ARG A 36 10.45 -1.68 7.11
N ILE A 37 9.68 -1.30 8.14
CA ILE A 37 8.31 -1.79 8.34
C ILE A 37 7.39 -1.34 7.19
N LEU A 38 7.46 -0.06 6.85
CA LEU A 38 6.54 0.57 5.89
C LEU A 38 6.73 0.09 4.45
N THR A 39 7.93 -0.31 4.09
CA THR A 39 8.24 -0.78 2.73
C THR A 39 7.97 -2.27 2.52
N ASP A 40 7.60 -3.00 3.57
CA ASP A 40 7.37 -4.45 3.49
C ASP A 40 5.87 -4.77 3.51
N GLY A 41 5.46 -5.67 2.62
CA GLY A 41 4.07 -6.09 2.53
C GLY A 41 3.53 -6.81 3.76
N ASN A 42 4.40 -7.34 4.59
CA ASN A 42 4.05 -8.07 5.82
C ASN A 42 4.20 -7.22 7.08
N GLY A 43 4.54 -5.94 6.92
CA GLY A 43 4.81 -5.05 8.06
C GLY A 43 3.59 -4.67 8.89
N GLY A 44 2.38 -4.89 8.39
CA GLY A 44 1.16 -4.64 9.13
C GLY A 44 0.83 -3.15 9.31
N SER A 45 1.33 -2.29 8.43
CA SER A 45 1.08 -0.85 8.52
C SER A 45 -0.35 -0.50 8.09
N GLY A 46 -0.98 0.42 8.82
CA GLY A 46 -2.34 0.89 8.53
C GLY A 46 -2.35 2.11 7.60
N TYR A 47 -3.55 2.47 7.14
CA TYR A 47 -3.76 3.58 6.22
C TYR A 47 -3.16 4.90 6.73
N ASN A 48 -3.48 5.30 7.95
CA ASN A 48 -2.99 6.57 8.50
C ASN A 48 -1.47 6.60 8.65
N GLU A 49 -0.89 5.49 9.08
CA GLU A 49 0.56 5.35 9.23
C GLU A 49 1.26 5.51 7.87
N LEU A 50 0.74 4.85 6.84
CA LEU A 50 1.32 4.91 5.49
C LEU A 50 1.13 6.28 4.85
N ARG A 51 -0.03 6.90 5.04
CA ARG A 51 -0.31 8.24 4.53
C ARG A 51 0.67 9.27 5.11
N ASP A 52 0.87 9.24 6.42
CA ASP A 52 1.79 10.17 7.08
C ASP A 52 3.25 9.89 6.68
N ALA A 53 3.57 8.62 6.44
CA ALA A 53 4.90 8.20 6.03
C ALA A 53 5.28 8.72 4.64
N LEU A 54 4.34 8.91 3.73
CA LEU A 54 4.64 9.45 2.40
C LEU A 54 5.29 10.84 2.47
N GLU A 55 4.90 11.65 3.43
CA GLU A 55 5.52 12.97 3.65
C GLU A 55 6.84 12.84 4.39
N GLU A 56 6.90 12.05 5.45
CA GLU A 56 8.10 11.87 6.26
C GLU A 56 9.26 11.25 5.47
N PHE A 57 8.97 10.25 4.63
CA PHE A 57 9.97 9.50 3.87
C PHE A 57 10.01 9.87 2.38
N LYS A 58 9.55 11.05 2.02
CA LYS A 58 9.44 11.46 0.60
C LYS A 58 10.76 11.43 -0.16
N ASP A 59 11.87 11.66 0.53
CA ASP A 59 13.22 11.66 -0.06
C ASP A 59 14.00 10.37 0.19
N TRP A 60 13.37 9.39 0.83
CA TRP A 60 13.98 8.10 1.11
C TRP A 60 13.83 7.15 -0.08
N PRO A 61 14.75 6.15 -0.21
CA PRO A 61 14.58 5.12 -1.24
C PRO A 61 13.30 4.31 -1.03
N ASP A 62 12.82 3.67 -2.11
CA ASP A 62 11.65 2.79 -2.09
C ASP A 62 10.35 3.48 -1.63
N ARG A 63 10.24 4.80 -1.86
CA ARG A 63 8.98 5.52 -1.58
C ARG A 63 7.79 4.88 -2.32
N ASP A 64 8.00 4.41 -3.53
CA ASP A 64 6.98 3.72 -4.32
C ASP A 64 6.46 2.47 -3.65
N LYS A 65 7.27 1.77 -2.86
CA LYS A 65 6.81 0.62 -2.06
C LYS A 65 5.86 1.05 -0.95
N ILE A 66 6.10 2.19 -0.33
CA ILE A 66 5.18 2.77 0.67
C ILE A 66 3.85 3.13 -0.02
N GLU A 67 3.90 3.72 -1.19
CA GLU A 67 2.71 4.04 -1.97
C GLU A 67 1.93 2.79 -2.38
N ASP A 68 2.62 1.72 -2.76
CA ASP A 68 1.97 0.45 -3.08
C ASP A 68 1.26 -0.16 -1.87
N GLN A 69 1.88 -0.10 -0.68
CA GLN A 69 1.25 -0.54 0.55
C GLN A 69 0.02 0.31 0.89
N LEU A 70 0.09 1.60 0.64
CA LEU A 70 -1.06 2.49 0.84
C LEU A 70 -2.23 2.10 -0.08
N GLU A 71 -1.97 1.78 -1.34
CA GLU A 71 -3.01 1.30 -2.26
C GLU A 71 -3.70 0.04 -1.72
N ILE A 72 -2.92 -0.90 -1.20
CA ILE A 72 -3.46 -2.14 -0.63
C ILE A 72 -4.34 -1.84 0.60
N THR A 73 -3.90 -0.93 1.46
CA THR A 73 -4.71 -0.55 2.63
C THR A 73 -5.98 0.19 2.24
N ILE A 74 -5.95 1.01 1.18
CA ILE A 74 -7.14 1.68 0.65
C ILE A 74 -8.18 0.64 0.23
N SER A 75 -7.77 -0.44 -0.42
CA SER A 75 -8.68 -1.51 -0.84
C SER A 75 -9.41 -2.18 0.32
N ARG A 76 -8.82 -2.15 1.51
CA ARG A 76 -9.35 -2.78 2.73
C ARG A 76 -9.96 -1.78 3.71
N SER A 77 -9.90 -0.49 3.38
CA SER A 77 -10.36 0.58 4.27
C SER A 77 -11.87 0.83 4.12
N SER A 78 -12.42 1.62 5.03
CA SER A 78 -13.80 2.08 4.98
C SER A 78 -13.97 3.42 4.27
N LEU A 79 -12.97 3.86 3.50
CA LEU A 79 -13.06 5.10 2.74
C LEU A 79 -14.23 5.07 1.76
N SER A 80 -14.85 6.24 1.51
CA SER A 80 -15.92 6.37 0.53
C SER A 80 -15.40 6.12 -0.89
N ALA A 81 -16.32 5.86 -1.83
CA ALA A 81 -15.94 5.70 -3.23
C ALA A 81 -15.23 6.95 -3.78
N ASP A 82 -15.70 8.14 -3.43
CA ASP A 82 -15.07 9.38 -3.85
C ASP A 82 -13.65 9.53 -3.34
N GLU A 83 -13.39 9.18 -2.08
CA GLU A 83 -12.07 9.24 -1.49
C GLU A 83 -11.12 8.23 -2.15
N ARG A 84 -11.60 7.01 -2.40
CA ARG A 84 -10.82 5.98 -3.10
C ARG A 84 -10.44 6.42 -4.50
N ILE A 85 -11.38 6.96 -5.25
CA ILE A 85 -11.13 7.47 -6.61
C ILE A 85 -10.10 8.59 -6.56
N SER A 86 -10.23 9.54 -5.65
CA SER A 86 -9.31 10.66 -5.50
C SER A 86 -7.88 10.16 -5.23
N TRP A 87 -7.71 9.25 -4.28
CA TRP A 87 -6.40 8.69 -3.95
C TRP A 87 -5.79 7.89 -5.10
N LEU A 88 -6.57 7.01 -5.70
CA LEU A 88 -6.07 6.05 -6.68
C LEU A 88 -5.82 6.69 -8.05
N THR A 89 -6.54 7.75 -8.41
CA THR A 89 -6.32 8.44 -9.69
C THR A 89 -5.22 9.48 -9.62
N ALA A 90 -4.79 9.91 -8.43
CA ALA A 90 -3.75 10.93 -8.27
C ALA A 90 -2.42 10.50 -8.92
N ARG A 91 -2.05 9.23 -8.85
CA ARG A 91 -0.86 8.71 -9.52
C ARG A 91 -1.13 7.50 -10.42
N GLY A 92 -2.36 7.00 -10.44
CA GLY A 92 -2.74 5.77 -11.11
C GLY A 92 -2.37 4.53 -10.28
N PRO A 93 -3.26 3.54 -10.19
CA PRO A 93 -3.00 2.33 -9.42
C PRO A 93 -1.83 1.53 -9.98
N ARG A 94 -0.94 1.06 -9.12
CA ARG A 94 0.20 0.23 -9.49
C ARG A 94 0.03 -1.23 -9.07
N THR A 95 -0.82 -1.51 -8.09
CA THR A 95 -1.06 -2.86 -7.59
C THR A 95 -2.36 -3.41 -8.13
N GLY A 96 -2.49 -4.74 -8.17
CA GLY A 96 -3.76 -5.38 -8.52
C GLY A 96 -4.88 -5.00 -7.56
N GLU A 97 -4.56 -4.91 -6.27
CA GLU A 97 -5.51 -4.50 -5.23
C GLU A 97 -5.97 -3.06 -5.44
N GLY A 98 -5.07 -2.15 -5.83
CA GLY A 98 -5.41 -0.76 -6.14
C GLY A 98 -6.34 -0.66 -7.35
N VAL A 99 -6.07 -1.43 -8.39
CA VAL A 99 -6.93 -1.48 -9.59
C VAL A 99 -8.33 -1.98 -9.23
N LEU A 100 -8.43 -3.06 -8.45
CA LEU A 100 -9.72 -3.58 -8.02
C LEU A 100 -10.48 -2.58 -7.15
N ALA A 101 -9.80 -1.91 -6.23
CA ALA A 101 -10.43 -0.90 -5.39
C ALA A 101 -10.99 0.26 -6.21
N LEU A 102 -10.26 0.71 -7.24
CA LEU A 102 -10.72 1.78 -8.13
C LEU A 102 -11.92 1.32 -8.97
N ALA A 103 -11.85 0.11 -9.52
CA ALA A 103 -12.96 -0.47 -10.30
C ALA A 103 -14.22 -0.60 -9.44
N ASP A 104 -14.10 -1.09 -8.20
CA ASP A 104 -15.20 -1.21 -7.27
C ASP A 104 -15.80 0.15 -6.91
N ALA A 105 -14.96 1.17 -6.72
CA ALA A 105 -15.41 2.51 -6.42
C ALA A 105 -16.23 3.10 -7.58
N TYR A 106 -15.78 2.93 -8.81
CA TYR A 106 -16.55 3.35 -9.99
C TYR A 106 -17.86 2.58 -10.12
N THR A 107 -17.83 1.28 -9.87
CA THR A 107 -19.04 0.45 -9.92
C THR A 107 -20.08 0.91 -8.89
N SER A 108 -19.64 1.23 -7.67
CA SER A 108 -20.55 1.69 -6.62
C SER A 108 -21.20 3.04 -6.93
N GLN A 109 -20.57 3.84 -7.80
CA GLN A 109 -21.11 5.12 -8.28
C GLN A 109 -21.87 4.99 -9.59
N GLY A 110 -22.04 3.78 -10.13
CA GLY A 110 -22.68 3.55 -11.41
C GLY A 110 -21.86 4.02 -12.62
N ARG A 111 -20.55 4.21 -12.46
CA ARG A 111 -19.65 4.68 -13.51
C ARG A 111 -19.00 3.51 -14.24
N ARG A 112 -19.82 2.75 -14.93
CA ARG A 112 -19.40 1.49 -15.57
C ARG A 112 -18.33 1.69 -16.64
N GLU A 113 -18.43 2.76 -17.43
CA GLU A 113 -17.45 3.03 -18.49
C GLU A 113 -16.07 3.32 -17.92
N ASP A 114 -16.00 4.06 -16.82
CA ASP A 114 -14.74 4.32 -16.12
C ASP A 114 -14.15 3.03 -15.56
N MET A 115 -14.98 2.18 -14.98
CA MET A 115 -14.57 0.88 -14.47
C MET A 115 -13.98 0.00 -15.57
N ILE A 116 -14.64 -0.08 -16.73
CA ILE A 116 -14.16 -0.87 -17.87
C ILE A 116 -12.84 -0.33 -18.38
N ARG A 117 -12.69 0.99 -18.47
CA ARG A 117 -11.44 1.62 -18.91
C ARG A 117 -10.28 1.27 -17.99
N VAL A 118 -10.47 1.36 -16.69
CA VAL A 118 -9.45 1.02 -15.68
C VAL A 118 -9.04 -0.45 -15.79
N ALA A 119 -10.02 -1.35 -15.90
CA ALA A 119 -9.77 -2.77 -16.01
C ALA A 119 -8.97 -3.11 -17.29
N ARG A 120 -9.34 -2.52 -18.42
CA ARG A 120 -8.64 -2.73 -19.71
C ARG A 120 -7.21 -2.20 -19.67
N GLU A 121 -7.01 -1.01 -19.13
CA GLU A 121 -5.68 -0.41 -19.02
C GLU A 121 -4.77 -1.27 -18.14
N ALA A 122 -5.27 -1.69 -16.99
CA ALA A 122 -4.52 -2.53 -16.07
C ALA A 122 -4.14 -3.87 -16.71
N TRP A 123 -5.07 -4.48 -17.44
CA TRP A 123 -4.83 -5.75 -18.13
C TRP A 123 -3.71 -5.64 -19.16
N ARG A 124 -3.60 -4.51 -19.84
CA ARG A 124 -2.59 -4.28 -20.87
C ARG A 124 -1.21 -3.92 -20.35
N THR A 125 -1.15 -3.19 -19.24
CA THR A 125 0.06 -2.46 -18.87
C THR A 125 0.71 -2.93 -17.58
N ARG A 126 0.04 -3.78 -16.78
CA ARG A 126 0.50 -4.13 -15.45
C ARG A 126 0.63 -5.64 -15.24
N ALA A 127 1.69 -6.00 -14.49
CA ALA A 127 1.79 -7.33 -13.92
C ALA A 127 0.84 -7.42 -12.73
N MET A 128 -0.03 -8.44 -12.71
CA MET A 128 -1.05 -8.60 -11.68
C MET A 128 -0.97 -10.01 -11.10
N SER A 129 -1.44 -10.18 -9.85
CA SER A 129 -1.61 -11.50 -9.28
C SER A 129 -2.67 -12.27 -10.09
N SER A 130 -2.60 -13.60 -10.08
CA SER A 130 -3.59 -14.44 -10.78
C SER A 130 -5.00 -14.17 -10.30
N THR A 131 -5.19 -13.96 -9.00
CA THR A 131 -6.50 -13.66 -8.41
C THR A 131 -7.05 -12.34 -8.91
N SER A 132 -6.23 -11.27 -8.92
CA SER A 132 -6.65 -9.97 -9.41
C SER A 132 -6.99 -10.01 -10.89
N ALA A 133 -6.17 -10.67 -11.71
CA ALA A 133 -6.40 -10.83 -13.14
C ALA A 133 -7.70 -11.59 -13.42
N ALA A 134 -7.96 -12.68 -12.72
CA ALA A 134 -9.19 -13.46 -12.88
C ALA A 134 -10.43 -12.63 -12.52
N THR A 135 -10.36 -11.84 -11.47
CA THR A 135 -11.46 -10.95 -11.05
C THR A 135 -11.74 -9.89 -12.11
N ILE A 136 -10.70 -9.28 -12.69
CA ILE A 136 -10.86 -8.28 -13.75
C ILE A 136 -11.49 -8.90 -15.00
N GLN A 137 -11.10 -10.10 -15.39
CA GLN A 137 -11.69 -10.79 -16.53
C GLN A 137 -13.18 -11.06 -16.37
N SER A 138 -13.65 -11.27 -15.14
CA SER A 138 -15.06 -11.54 -14.88
C SER A 138 -15.95 -10.29 -14.86
N LEU A 139 -15.34 -9.11 -14.85
CA LEU A 139 -16.07 -7.84 -14.92
C LEU A 139 -16.54 -7.58 -16.34
#